data_9943f7a55356b82e0a4e552d232d773f
#
_entry.id   9943f7a55356b82e0a4e552d232d773f
#
_cell.length_a   1.000
_cell.length_b   1.000
_cell.length_c   1.000
_cell.angle_alpha   90.00
_cell.angle_beta   90.00
_cell.angle_gamma   90.00
#
_symmetry.space_group_name_H-M   'P 1'
#
loop_
_entity.id
_entity.type
_entity.pdbx_description
1 polymer ?
#
loop_
_entity_poly.entity_id
_entity_poly.type
_entity_poly.pdbx_seq_one_letter_code
_entity_poly.pdbx_strand_id
1 'polypeptide(L)'
;RLGIDRGPKSIGFGDTAEDVAALRVEDPALLLDYLQACAEAFTTYVSGLSADDLDEVIDTKWNPPVTRGVRLVSIIDDAVTHLGQAAYARGQIEEWSIGF
;
A
#
# COMPACT_ATOMS: atom_id res chain seq x y z
N ARG A 1 -11.15 -10.68 -10.14
CA ARG A 1 -11.78 -9.37 -9.93
C ARG A 1 -12.15 -9.26 -8.46
N LEU A 2 -11.66 -8.25 -7.77
CA LEU A 2 -11.86 -8.09 -6.32
C LEU A 2 -13.31 -7.73 -5.90
N GLY A 3 -14.22 -7.57 -6.84
CA GLY A 3 -15.62 -7.19 -6.56
C GLY A 3 -15.81 -5.75 -6.06
N ILE A 4 -14.72 -5.00 -5.92
CA ILE A 4 -14.71 -3.62 -5.46
C ILE A 4 -14.94 -2.72 -6.67
N ASP A 5 -16.20 -2.39 -6.96
CA ASP A 5 -16.54 -1.58 -8.12
C ASP A 5 -16.66 -0.10 -7.75
N ARG A 6 -15.53 0.54 -7.54
CA ARG A 6 -15.42 1.98 -7.31
C ARG A 6 -14.71 2.71 -8.44
N GLY A 7 -14.60 2.04 -9.58
CA GLY A 7 -13.91 2.53 -10.75
C GLY A 7 -12.37 2.38 -10.66
N PRO A 8 -11.68 2.53 -11.80
CA PRO A 8 -10.27 2.17 -11.96
C PRO A 8 -9.28 3.09 -11.21
N LYS A 9 -9.74 4.20 -10.66
CA LYS A 9 -8.91 5.17 -9.93
C LYS A 9 -9.11 5.14 -8.42
N SER A 10 -10.01 4.29 -7.92
CA SER A 10 -10.26 4.19 -6.48
C SER A 10 -9.12 3.42 -5.80
N ILE A 11 -8.52 4.05 -4.81
CA ILE A 11 -7.41 3.52 -4.02
C ILE A 11 -7.73 3.49 -2.52
N GLY A 12 -8.98 3.76 -2.13
CA GLY A 12 -9.42 3.83 -0.74
C GLY A 12 -9.14 5.17 -0.06
N PHE A 13 -8.30 6.02 -0.62
CA PHE A 13 -8.01 7.34 -0.06
C PHE A 13 -9.25 8.24 -0.10
N GLY A 14 -9.65 8.75 1.08
CA GLY A 14 -10.84 9.59 1.22
C GLY A 14 -12.16 8.81 1.33
N ASP A 15 -12.11 7.49 1.52
CA ASP A 15 -13.30 6.68 1.78
C ASP A 15 -13.99 7.12 3.07
N THR A 16 -15.31 7.16 3.04
CA THR A 16 -16.13 7.37 4.24
C THR A 16 -16.26 6.09 5.06
N ALA A 17 -16.76 6.21 6.29
CA ALA A 17 -17.04 5.02 7.13
C ALA A 17 -18.08 4.08 6.47
N GLU A 18 -19.06 4.65 5.76
CA GLU A 18 -20.05 3.89 4.99
C GLU A 18 -19.42 3.15 3.81
N ASP A 19 -18.48 3.78 3.12
CA ASP A 19 -17.73 3.15 2.02
C ASP A 19 -16.93 1.96 2.52
N VAL A 20 -16.24 2.12 3.65
CA VAL A 20 -15.47 1.02 4.28
C VAL A 20 -16.41 -0.09 4.74
N ALA A 21 -17.53 0.24 5.38
CA ALA A 21 -18.51 -0.73 5.85
C ALA A 21 -19.19 -1.50 4.69
N ALA A 22 -19.28 -0.89 3.52
CA ALA A 22 -19.83 -1.53 2.32
C ALA A 22 -18.83 -2.47 1.62
N LEU A 23 -17.55 -2.40 1.96
CA LEU A 23 -16.53 -3.23 1.34
C LEU A 23 -16.79 -4.72 1.64
N ARG A 24 -16.77 -5.54 0.60
CA ARG A 24 -16.87 -6.99 0.71
C ARG A 24 -15.78 -7.63 -0.13
N VAL A 25 -15.09 -8.57 0.47
CA VAL A 25 -14.09 -9.40 -0.19
C VAL A 25 -14.59 -10.83 -0.12
N GLU A 26 -15.05 -11.36 -1.25
CA GLU A 26 -15.59 -12.72 -1.32
C GLU A 26 -14.47 -13.77 -1.26
N ASP A 27 -13.34 -13.47 -1.86
CA ASP A 27 -12.17 -14.34 -1.89
C ASP A 27 -10.91 -13.61 -1.41
N PRO A 28 -10.47 -13.83 -0.16
CA PRO A 28 -9.26 -13.22 0.37
C PRO A 28 -7.97 -13.58 -0.40
N ALA A 29 -7.94 -14.72 -1.10
CA ALA A 29 -6.77 -15.11 -1.89
C ALA A 29 -6.47 -14.10 -3.00
N LEU A 30 -7.49 -13.49 -3.59
CA LEU A 30 -7.32 -12.45 -4.61
C LEU A 30 -6.60 -11.20 -4.06
N LEU A 31 -6.77 -10.88 -2.78
CA LEU A 31 -6.04 -9.77 -2.15
C LEU A 31 -4.55 -10.13 -1.96
N LEU A 32 -4.27 -11.36 -1.58
CA LEU A 32 -2.89 -11.85 -1.42
C LEU A 32 -2.18 -11.90 -2.76
N ASP A 33 -2.82 -12.42 -3.80
CA ASP A 33 -2.29 -12.46 -5.16
C ASP A 33 -2.00 -11.04 -5.68
N TYR A 34 -2.91 -10.10 -5.43
CA TYR A 34 -2.72 -8.70 -5.81
C TYR A 34 -1.54 -8.07 -5.06
N LEU A 35 -1.45 -8.29 -3.73
CA LEU A 35 -0.34 -7.79 -2.91
C LEU A 35 0.99 -8.35 -3.41
N GLN A 36 1.06 -9.64 -3.71
CA GLN A 36 2.26 -10.28 -4.24
C GLN A 36 2.66 -9.67 -5.59
N ALA A 37 1.71 -9.50 -6.51
CA ALA A 37 1.97 -8.87 -7.80
C ALA A 37 2.49 -7.43 -7.66
N CYS A 38 1.95 -6.66 -6.72
CA CYS A 38 2.44 -5.31 -6.41
C CYS A 38 3.87 -5.34 -5.85
N ALA A 39 4.18 -6.27 -4.94
CA ALA A 39 5.51 -6.42 -4.36
C ALA A 39 6.56 -6.82 -5.41
N GLU A 40 6.20 -7.73 -6.31
CA GLU A 40 7.07 -8.16 -7.42
C GLU A 40 7.33 -7.00 -8.40
N ALA A 41 6.30 -6.24 -8.76
CA ALA A 41 6.43 -5.08 -9.62
C ALA A 41 7.30 -3.99 -8.99
N PHE A 42 7.11 -3.73 -7.70
CA PHE A 42 7.90 -2.78 -6.93
C PHE A 42 9.38 -3.21 -6.87
N THR A 43 9.64 -4.47 -6.54
CA THR A 43 11.00 -5.04 -6.48
C THR A 43 11.70 -4.95 -7.82
N THR A 44 11.01 -5.31 -8.90
CA THR A 44 11.53 -5.21 -10.27
C THR A 44 11.89 -3.77 -10.62
N TYR A 45 11.01 -2.83 -10.31
CA TYR A 45 11.24 -1.40 -10.54
C TYR A 45 12.49 -0.92 -9.79
N VAL A 46 12.58 -1.18 -8.49
CA VAL A 46 13.69 -0.73 -7.64
C VAL A 46 15.01 -1.35 -8.08
N SER A 47 15.00 -2.62 -8.47
CA SER A 47 16.21 -3.32 -8.92
C SER A 47 16.79 -2.76 -10.22
N GLY A 48 16.01 -2.03 -11.00
CA GLY A 48 16.45 -1.35 -12.21
C GLY A 48 17.02 0.05 -12.01
N LEU A 49 16.98 0.59 -10.78
CA LEU A 49 17.44 1.94 -10.48
C LEU A 49 18.93 1.97 -10.13
N SER A 50 19.59 3.03 -10.57
CA SER A 50 20.91 3.43 -10.08
C SER A 50 20.79 4.33 -8.84
N ALA A 51 21.90 4.59 -8.15
CA ALA A 51 21.93 5.52 -7.04
C ALA A 51 21.53 6.94 -7.46
N ASP A 52 21.95 7.37 -8.65
CA ASP A 52 21.66 8.72 -9.16
C ASP A 52 20.16 8.90 -9.46
N ASP A 53 19.46 7.83 -9.85
CA ASP A 53 18.01 7.86 -10.09
C ASP A 53 17.20 8.23 -8.83
N LEU A 54 17.75 7.96 -7.63
CA LEU A 54 17.06 8.24 -6.37
C LEU A 54 16.96 9.74 -6.07
N ASP A 55 17.87 10.55 -6.60
CA ASP A 55 17.90 12.00 -6.42
C ASP A 55 17.04 12.74 -7.46
N GLU A 56 16.53 12.04 -8.48
CA GLU A 56 15.65 12.62 -9.47
C GLU A 56 14.36 13.14 -8.84
N VAL A 57 14.05 14.44 -9.09
CA VAL A 57 12.78 15.04 -8.67
C VAL A 57 11.65 14.53 -9.54
N ILE A 58 10.71 13.84 -8.96
CA ILE A 58 9.57 13.23 -9.67
C ILE A 58 8.21 13.89 -9.36
N ASP A 59 8.14 14.74 -8.33
CA ASP A 59 6.92 15.45 -7.98
C ASP A 59 7.24 16.84 -7.44
N THR A 60 6.86 17.86 -8.23
CA THR A 60 7.09 19.28 -7.91
C THR A 60 5.90 19.95 -7.23
N LYS A 61 4.82 19.21 -6.93
CA LYS A 61 3.63 19.75 -6.26
C LYS A 61 3.83 19.98 -4.77
N TRP A 62 4.93 19.47 -4.23
CA TRP A 62 5.28 19.58 -2.81
C TRP A 62 6.42 20.58 -2.60
N ASN A 63 6.52 21.13 -1.40
CA ASN A 63 7.64 21.96 -0.97
C ASN A 63 8.23 21.39 0.33
N PRO A 64 9.47 20.84 0.33
CA PRO A 64 10.34 20.68 -0.85
C PRO A 64 9.80 19.70 -1.89
N PRO A 65 10.25 19.79 -3.15
CA PRO A 65 9.94 18.82 -4.18
C PRO A 65 10.34 17.41 -3.79
N VAL A 66 9.55 16.42 -4.21
CA VAL A 66 9.76 15.02 -3.83
C VAL A 66 10.67 14.32 -4.83
N THR A 67 11.77 13.74 -4.34
CA THR A 67 12.64 12.88 -5.14
C THR A 67 12.09 11.46 -5.23
N ARG A 68 12.62 10.68 -6.18
CA ARG A 68 12.28 9.26 -6.32
C ARG A 68 12.59 8.49 -5.04
N GLY A 69 13.75 8.71 -4.42
CA GLY A 69 14.13 8.08 -3.17
C GLY A 69 13.15 8.36 -2.04
N VAL A 70 12.75 9.62 -1.85
CA VAL A 70 11.73 10.01 -0.87
C VAL A 70 10.41 9.29 -1.13
N ARG A 71 9.98 9.20 -2.40
CA ARG A 71 8.73 8.50 -2.76
C ARG A 71 8.82 7.00 -2.45
N LEU A 72 9.94 6.35 -2.71
CA LEU A 72 10.13 4.93 -2.40
C LEU A 72 10.06 4.66 -0.89
N VAL A 73 10.73 5.49 -0.10
CA VAL A 73 10.64 5.41 1.38
C VAL A 73 9.21 5.61 1.86
N SER A 74 8.49 6.59 1.29
CA SER A 74 7.08 6.83 1.62
C SER A 74 6.18 5.63 1.34
N ILE A 75 6.42 4.88 0.25
CA ILE A 75 5.65 3.66 -0.06
C ILE A 75 5.90 2.57 0.99
N ILE A 76 7.15 2.41 1.44
CA ILE A 76 7.50 1.43 2.48
C ILE A 76 6.88 1.82 3.82
N ASP A 77 6.98 3.09 4.20
CA ASP A 77 6.41 3.61 5.44
C ASP A 77 4.88 3.42 5.49
N ASP A 78 4.19 3.74 4.41
CA ASP A 78 2.75 3.53 4.27
C ASP A 78 2.38 2.05 4.43
N ALA A 79 3.10 1.15 3.76
CA ALA A 79 2.87 -0.29 3.86
C ALA A 79 3.10 -0.81 5.28
N VAL A 80 4.18 -0.40 5.96
CA VAL A 80 4.48 -0.79 7.35
C VAL A 80 3.42 -0.27 8.30
N THR A 81 2.96 0.96 8.13
CA THR A 81 1.88 1.56 8.93
C THR A 81 0.59 0.74 8.81
N HIS A 82 0.17 0.40 7.61
CA HIS A 82 -1.04 -0.40 7.39
C HIS A 82 -0.91 -1.84 7.88
N LEU A 83 0.27 -2.46 7.76
CA LEU A 83 0.53 -3.78 8.34
C LEU A 83 0.42 -3.75 9.88
N GLY A 84 0.94 -2.70 10.53
CA GLY A 84 0.80 -2.50 11.97
C GLY A 84 -0.66 -2.34 12.40
N GLN A 85 -1.45 -1.58 11.64
CA GLN A 85 -2.89 -1.42 11.88
C GLN A 85 -3.65 -2.74 11.70
N ALA A 86 -3.33 -3.51 10.67
CA ALA A 86 -3.94 -4.82 10.43
C ALA A 86 -3.59 -5.82 11.54
N ALA A 87 -2.33 -5.84 11.98
CA ALA A 87 -1.89 -6.67 13.09
C ALA A 87 -2.58 -6.31 14.40
N TYR A 88 -2.72 -5.01 14.69
CA TYR A 88 -3.44 -4.52 15.86
C TYR A 88 -4.91 -4.95 15.83
N ALA A 89 -5.60 -4.72 14.71
CA ALA A 89 -7.01 -5.10 14.56
C ALA A 89 -7.20 -6.61 14.73
N ARG A 90 -6.32 -7.42 14.13
CA ARG A 90 -6.34 -8.87 14.27
C ARG A 90 -6.10 -9.32 15.71
N GLY A 91 -5.18 -8.69 16.42
CA GLY A 91 -4.93 -8.97 17.84
C GLY A 91 -6.16 -8.71 18.71
N GLN A 92 -6.95 -7.69 18.40
CA GLN A 92 -8.19 -7.37 19.12
C GLN A 92 -9.33 -8.37 18.85
N ILE A 93 -9.36 -8.98 17.67
CA ILE A 93 -10.46 -9.86 17.25
C ILE A 93 -10.15 -11.33 17.56
N GLU A 94 -8.91 -11.75 17.32
CA GLU A 94 -8.49 -13.17 17.34
C GLU A 94 -7.49 -13.48 18.45
N GLU A 95 -7.17 -12.55 19.34
CA GLU A 95 -6.08 -12.68 20.33
C GLU A 95 -4.73 -13.05 19.68
N TRP A 96 -4.56 -12.69 18.40
CA TRP A 96 -3.37 -13.01 17.62
C TRP A 96 -2.19 -12.11 18.03
N SER A 97 -1.00 -12.69 18.06
CA SER A 97 0.26 -11.96 18.29
C SER A 97 1.25 -12.22 17.16
N ILE A 98 2.03 -11.20 16.84
CA ILE A 98 3.09 -11.30 15.84
C ILE A 98 4.29 -12.15 16.30
N GLY A 99 4.35 -12.51 17.57
CA GLY A 99 5.28 -13.52 18.08
C GLY A 99 6.63 -13.01 18.57
N PHE A 100 6.75 -11.74 18.95
CA PHE A 100 7.90 -11.22 19.71
C PHE A 100 7.47 -10.47 20.97
#